data_8dc11c8d91de61a120a6b6fbf20c42ca
#
_entry.id   8dc11c8d91de61a120a6b6fbf20c42ca
#
_cell.length_a   1.000
_cell.length_b   1.000
_cell.length_c   1.000
_cell.angle_alpha   90.00
_cell.angle_beta   90.00
_cell.angle_gamma   90.00
#
_symmetry.space_group_name_H-M   'P 1'
#
loop_
_entity.id
_entity.type
_entity.pdbx_description
1 polymer ?
#
loop_
_entity_poly.entity_id
_entity_poly.type
_entity_poly.pdbx_seq_one_letter_code
_entity_poly.pdbx_strand_id
1 'polypeptide(L)'
;MNPDSLAYIMNWSRNLYVFMIVTLVVFSGCFGNFESANEPGGDDFEWLFNSGFEENSEHVFVENTTAPCTDDIRGADLSVQQNGGWEDDLEGSTFGVAQFCFGGGDRTQRGIDFVQDPDNSNNQVMHMWIVEPAENISDSDDIACNGDEAGSRKARIQHVLKDNPNLHAFQYQVRIRLGDSFQTLVDSENEFNWMTIGEYWNNQPSEEYSFRVTLNLVKPNNESGTPFYFGIKADKQDEGASEWNSAWPEEIISEVEAPIGSWFTINVIMIEGDYENGRTIVHVTIDGDEHEVADYAGWTHSPSDPSPDGFRAINTMKIYTSGSVMCGLNDLNQTLDVWWDDYKIGIPSD
;
A
#
# COMPACT_ATOMS: atom_id res chain seq x y z
N MET A 1 -30.14 38.42 -42.99
CA MET A 1 -30.98 37.32 -42.51
C MET A 1 -31.13 36.36 -43.65
N ASN A 2 -30.39 35.29 -43.67
CA ASN A 2 -30.40 34.29 -44.74
C ASN A 2 -30.87 32.95 -44.15
N PRO A 3 -31.94 32.35 -44.65
CA PRO A 3 -32.56 31.15 -44.05
C PRO A 3 -32.13 29.87 -44.77
N ASP A 4 -30.83 29.53 -44.75
CA ASP A 4 -30.31 28.29 -45.35
C ASP A 4 -29.29 27.60 -44.48
N SER A 5 -29.66 27.24 -43.25
CA SER A 5 -28.82 26.37 -42.40
C SER A 5 -29.65 25.48 -41.47
N LEU A 6 -30.68 24.84 -41.99
CA LEU A 6 -31.49 23.88 -41.28
C LEU A 6 -31.89 22.68 -42.17
N ALA A 7 -30.88 21.99 -42.71
CA ALA A 7 -31.13 20.76 -43.48
C ALA A 7 -29.86 19.83 -43.54
N TYR A 8 -29.17 19.59 -42.41
CA TYR A 8 -28.07 18.60 -42.38
C TYR A 8 -27.99 17.74 -41.15
N ILE A 9 -29.08 17.63 -40.39
CA ILE A 9 -29.15 16.68 -39.29
C ILE A 9 -30.44 15.87 -39.44
N MET A 10 -30.44 14.88 -40.35
CA MET A 10 -31.37 13.74 -40.37
C MET A 10 -31.08 12.89 -41.62
N ASN A 11 -30.02 12.06 -41.54
CA ASN A 11 -29.92 10.88 -42.43
C ASN A 11 -28.71 9.99 -42.10
N TRP A 12 -28.49 9.63 -40.82
CA TRP A 12 -27.51 8.63 -40.42
C TRP A 12 -28.06 7.65 -39.38
N SER A 13 -29.25 7.13 -39.63
CA SER A 13 -29.77 6.04 -38.83
C SER A 13 -30.59 5.05 -39.64
N ARG A 14 -29.96 4.48 -40.68
CA ARG A 14 -30.61 3.36 -41.40
C ARG A 14 -29.63 2.64 -42.34
N ASN A 15 -28.51 2.13 -41.86
CA ASN A 15 -27.72 1.12 -42.61
C ASN A 15 -26.60 0.55 -41.72
N LEU A 16 -26.94 -0.02 -40.57
CA LEU A 16 -25.99 -0.83 -39.79
C LEU A 16 -26.66 -2.08 -39.19
N TYR A 17 -27.48 -2.73 -39.99
CA TYR A 17 -28.04 -4.05 -39.66
C TYR A 17 -28.03 -4.93 -40.91
N VAL A 18 -26.89 -5.26 -41.45
CA VAL A 18 -26.65 -6.40 -42.35
C VAL A 18 -25.15 -6.50 -42.52
N PHE A 19 -24.42 -7.15 -41.66
CA PHE A 19 -23.15 -7.85 -41.90
C PHE A 19 -22.59 -8.35 -40.58
N MET A 20 -23.33 -9.27 -39.96
CA MET A 20 -22.78 -10.07 -38.88
C MET A 20 -23.40 -11.48 -38.96
N ILE A 21 -23.17 -12.17 -40.05
CA ILE A 21 -23.37 -13.61 -40.15
C ILE A 21 -22.26 -14.17 -41.02
N VAL A 22 -21.56 -15.16 -40.43
CA VAL A 22 -20.71 -16.17 -41.07
C VAL A 22 -19.27 -15.73 -41.36
N THR A 23 -18.39 -15.95 -40.39
CA THR A 23 -17.22 -16.80 -40.64
C THR A 23 -16.88 -17.56 -39.37
N LEU A 24 -17.57 -18.62 -39.11
CA LEU A 24 -17.14 -19.71 -38.22
C LEU A 24 -16.07 -20.47 -38.99
N VAL A 25 -14.83 -20.04 -38.95
CA VAL A 25 -13.71 -20.85 -39.40
C VAL A 25 -13.32 -21.75 -38.23
N VAL A 26 -13.68 -23.02 -38.39
CA VAL A 26 -13.22 -24.12 -37.55
C VAL A 26 -11.70 -24.20 -37.68
N PHE A 27 -10.98 -23.63 -36.76
CA PHE A 27 -9.61 -24.00 -36.45
C PHE A 27 -9.65 -25.12 -35.41
N SER A 28 -9.90 -26.33 -35.87
CA SER A 28 -9.52 -27.54 -35.13
C SER A 28 -8.04 -27.80 -35.43
N GLY A 29 -7.18 -27.48 -34.49
CA GLY A 29 -5.77 -27.87 -34.60
C GLY A 29 -4.92 -27.16 -33.57
N CYS A 30 -4.49 -27.92 -32.57
CA CYS A 30 -3.49 -27.57 -31.57
C CYS A 30 -3.88 -26.52 -30.52
N PHE A 31 -4.88 -26.85 -29.70
CA PHE A 31 -4.77 -26.45 -28.30
C PHE A 31 -3.76 -27.43 -27.67
N GLY A 32 -2.49 -27.04 -27.68
CA GLY A 32 -1.58 -27.53 -26.67
C GLY A 32 -2.27 -27.23 -25.33
N ASN A 33 -2.32 -28.22 -24.47
CA ASN A 33 -2.62 -27.97 -23.06
C ASN A 33 -1.63 -26.89 -22.61
N PHE A 34 -2.07 -25.65 -22.50
CA PHE A 34 -1.51 -24.75 -21.54
C PHE A 34 -1.87 -25.41 -20.22
N GLU A 35 -0.95 -26.16 -19.63
CA GLU A 35 -0.93 -26.36 -18.21
C GLU A 35 -1.07 -24.95 -17.64
N SER A 36 -2.18 -24.68 -16.97
CA SER A 36 -2.32 -23.48 -16.17
C SER A 36 -1.10 -23.52 -15.27
N ALA A 37 -0.19 -22.55 -15.43
CA ALA A 37 0.83 -22.33 -14.44
C ALA A 37 0.07 -22.31 -13.12
N ASN A 38 0.38 -23.25 -12.22
CA ASN A 38 -0.23 -23.28 -10.90
C ASN A 38 -0.16 -21.87 -10.39
N GLU A 39 -1.33 -21.27 -10.11
CA GLU A 39 -1.34 -20.01 -9.38
C GLU A 39 -0.48 -20.25 -8.14
N PRO A 40 0.47 -19.36 -7.80
CA PRO A 40 1.22 -19.49 -6.56
C PRO A 40 0.21 -19.37 -5.41
N GLY A 41 -0.39 -20.49 -5.05
CA GLY A 41 -1.35 -20.61 -3.97
C GLY A 41 -0.61 -20.51 -2.65
N GLY A 42 -1.31 -20.14 -1.60
CA GLY A 42 -0.74 -19.95 -0.27
C GLY A 42 -0.01 -21.16 0.35
N ASP A 43 0.05 -22.30 -0.33
CA ASP A 43 0.81 -23.49 0.08
C ASP A 43 2.29 -23.43 -0.34
N ASP A 44 2.67 -22.48 -1.19
CA ASP A 44 4.05 -22.33 -1.68
C ASP A 44 4.90 -21.37 -0.80
N PHE A 45 4.34 -20.87 0.30
CA PHE A 45 5.02 -19.95 1.20
C PHE A 45 5.08 -20.49 2.64
N GLU A 46 6.22 -20.33 3.27
CA GLU A 46 6.44 -20.58 4.69
C GLU A 46 6.33 -19.27 5.48
N TRP A 47 5.46 -19.25 6.52
CA TRP A 47 5.36 -18.11 7.41
C TRP A 47 6.55 -18.06 8.36
N LEU A 48 7.37 -17.03 8.25
CA LEU A 48 8.55 -16.81 9.09
C LEU A 48 8.21 -16.16 10.42
N PHE A 49 7.18 -15.30 10.41
CA PHE A 49 6.82 -14.49 11.56
C PHE A 49 5.32 -14.23 11.56
N ASN A 50 4.72 -14.15 12.74
CA ASN A 50 3.35 -13.69 12.92
C ASN A 50 3.18 -12.96 14.26
N SER A 51 2.26 -11.99 14.34
CA SER A 51 1.89 -11.26 15.54
C SER A 51 0.42 -10.89 15.54
N GLY A 52 -0.29 -11.17 16.63
CA GLY A 52 -1.63 -10.68 16.92
C GLY A 52 -1.62 -9.44 17.81
N PHE A 53 -0.44 -8.88 18.14
CA PHE A 53 -0.31 -7.72 19.05
C PHE A 53 -0.94 -7.93 20.43
N GLU A 54 -0.97 -9.15 20.92
CA GLU A 54 -1.68 -9.56 22.12
C GLU A 54 -1.13 -8.92 23.42
N GLU A 55 -1.81 -9.24 24.53
CA GLU A 55 -1.47 -8.74 25.86
C GLU A 55 0.04 -8.90 26.16
N ASN A 56 0.70 -7.81 26.50
CA ASN A 56 2.13 -7.60 26.70
C ASN A 56 2.92 -7.09 25.50
N SER A 57 2.33 -6.90 24.34
CA SER A 57 2.98 -6.13 23.30
C SER A 57 3.12 -4.67 23.71
N GLU A 58 4.30 -4.11 23.52
CA GLU A 58 4.59 -2.73 23.87
C GLU A 58 5.44 -2.06 22.77
N HIS A 59 5.16 -0.79 22.51
CA HIS A 59 5.99 0.03 21.67
C HIS A 59 7.21 0.52 22.44
N VAL A 60 8.39 0.22 21.94
CA VAL A 60 9.66 0.65 22.53
C VAL A 60 10.33 1.64 21.61
N PHE A 61 10.50 2.84 22.09
CA PHE A 61 11.22 3.87 21.34
C PHE A 61 12.56 4.18 22.00
N VAL A 62 13.55 4.50 21.17
CA VAL A 62 14.86 4.90 21.64
C VAL A 62 14.80 6.38 22.03
N GLU A 63 14.88 6.65 23.32
CA GLU A 63 14.93 8.02 23.84
C GLU A 63 16.19 8.75 23.33
N ASN A 64 16.05 10.06 23.13
CA ASN A 64 17.14 10.97 22.77
C ASN A 64 17.78 10.72 21.38
N THR A 65 17.09 10.12 20.46
CA THR A 65 17.51 10.07 19.07
C THR A 65 16.64 10.98 18.21
N THR A 66 17.29 11.67 17.27
CA THR A 66 16.60 12.39 16.18
C THR A 66 16.42 11.52 14.95
N ALA A 67 16.91 10.28 15.00
CA ALA A 67 16.73 9.33 13.90
C ALA A 67 15.25 8.95 13.77
N PRO A 68 14.67 9.03 12.58
CA PRO A 68 13.25 8.77 12.38
C PRO A 68 12.87 7.28 12.43
N CYS A 69 13.85 6.38 12.44
CA CYS A 69 13.67 4.95 12.33
C CYS A 69 14.52 4.24 13.38
N THR A 70 13.99 4.03 14.56
CA THR A 70 14.70 3.38 15.68
C THR A 70 13.77 2.65 16.62
N ASP A 71 12.49 2.63 16.32
CA ASP A 71 11.50 2.09 17.24
C ASP A 71 11.23 0.62 16.94
N ASP A 72 10.95 -0.12 17.98
CA ASP A 72 10.66 -1.55 17.94
C ASP A 72 9.35 -1.86 18.66
N ILE A 73 8.78 -3.03 18.40
CA ILE A 73 7.69 -3.62 19.16
C ILE A 73 8.28 -4.77 19.97
N ARG A 74 7.99 -4.80 21.26
CA ARG A 74 8.34 -5.87 22.17
C ARG A 74 7.11 -6.48 22.80
N GLY A 75 7.25 -7.69 23.25
CA GLY A 75 6.21 -8.43 23.92
C GLY A 75 6.08 -9.84 23.37
N ALA A 76 5.76 -10.76 24.22
CA ALA A 76 5.66 -12.17 23.88
C ALA A 76 4.20 -12.52 23.59
N ASP A 77 3.73 -12.26 22.40
CA ASP A 77 2.42 -12.71 21.99
C ASP A 77 2.47 -14.02 21.21
N LEU A 78 3.65 -14.44 20.76
CA LEU A 78 3.78 -15.51 19.80
C LEU A 78 4.86 -16.53 20.11
N SER A 79 4.69 -17.68 19.48
CA SER A 79 5.64 -18.78 19.51
C SER A 79 7.02 -18.45 18.94
N VAL A 80 7.18 -17.32 18.25
CA VAL A 80 8.42 -16.89 17.60
C VAL A 80 9.13 -15.78 18.37
N GLN A 81 8.43 -14.94 19.11
CA GLN A 81 9.03 -13.86 19.89
C GLN A 81 9.64 -14.38 21.19
N GLN A 82 10.82 -14.90 21.12
CA GLN A 82 11.48 -15.48 22.29
C GLN A 82 12.43 -14.53 23.00
N ASN A 83 12.90 -13.47 22.36
CA ASN A 83 14.02 -12.66 22.85
C ASN A 83 13.72 -11.16 23.01
N GLY A 84 12.53 -10.73 22.77
CA GLY A 84 12.13 -9.43 23.21
C GLY A 84 11.75 -8.40 22.18
N GLY A 85 11.96 -8.55 20.90
CA GLY A 85 11.56 -7.53 19.93
C GLY A 85 11.39 -8.05 18.51
N TRP A 86 10.61 -7.34 17.71
CA TRP A 86 10.45 -7.64 16.30
C TRP A 86 11.78 -7.46 15.54
N GLU A 87 12.62 -6.52 15.98
CA GLU A 87 13.97 -6.36 15.49
C GLU A 87 14.75 -7.66 15.63
N ASP A 88 14.79 -8.22 16.84
CA ASP A 88 15.53 -9.45 17.13
C ASP A 88 14.95 -10.69 16.42
N ASP A 89 13.63 -10.74 16.20
CA ASP A 89 12.95 -11.92 15.63
C ASP A 89 12.92 -11.92 14.10
N LEU A 90 12.90 -10.74 13.47
CA LEU A 90 12.85 -10.57 12.01
C LEU A 90 14.23 -10.38 11.39
N GLU A 91 15.18 -9.75 12.10
CA GLU A 91 16.53 -9.56 11.57
C GLU A 91 17.29 -10.87 11.44
N GLY A 92 17.97 -11.03 10.32
CA GLY A 92 18.75 -12.24 10.05
C GLY A 92 19.11 -12.42 8.59
N SER A 93 19.03 -13.66 8.13
CA SER A 93 19.40 -13.98 6.74
C SER A 93 18.40 -13.50 5.70
N THR A 94 17.14 -13.27 6.08
CA THR A 94 16.05 -12.86 5.18
C THR A 94 15.85 -11.36 5.20
N PHE A 95 15.75 -10.78 6.39
CA PHE A 95 15.59 -9.33 6.58
C PHE A 95 16.84 -8.79 7.29
N GLY A 96 17.41 -7.72 6.74
CA GLY A 96 18.63 -7.12 7.30
C GLY A 96 18.33 -6.25 8.51
N VAL A 97 17.23 -5.47 8.46
CA VAL A 97 16.79 -4.57 9.53
C VAL A 97 15.27 -4.55 9.59
N ALA A 98 14.71 -4.69 10.77
CA ALA A 98 13.29 -4.53 11.06
C ALA A 98 13.09 -3.36 12.04
N GLN A 99 12.27 -2.38 11.67
CA GLN A 99 12.10 -1.19 12.52
C GLN A 99 10.83 -0.42 12.21
N PHE A 100 10.38 0.39 13.17
CA PHE A 100 9.34 1.38 12.94
C PHE A 100 9.93 2.76 12.68
N CYS A 101 9.36 3.46 11.68
CA CYS A 101 9.80 4.77 11.25
C CYS A 101 8.68 5.79 11.35
N PHE A 102 8.99 6.94 11.93
CA PHE A 102 8.11 8.10 12.02
C PHE A 102 8.68 9.21 11.14
N GLY A 103 8.21 9.31 9.89
CA GLY A 103 8.75 10.26 8.93
C GLY A 103 8.53 11.70 9.35
N GLY A 104 9.62 12.37 9.73
CA GLY A 104 9.70 13.81 9.87
C GLY A 104 8.75 14.44 10.90
N GLY A 105 8.51 13.84 12.06
CA GLY A 105 7.53 14.38 12.97
C GLY A 105 7.88 14.34 14.44
N ASP A 106 7.28 15.26 15.17
CA ASP A 106 7.22 15.21 16.60
C ASP A 106 6.37 14.02 17.03
N ARG A 107 6.86 13.22 17.97
CA ARG A 107 6.15 12.08 18.55
C ARG A 107 4.89 12.46 19.31
N THR A 108 4.68 13.73 19.61
CA THR A 108 3.41 14.25 20.12
C THR A 108 2.33 14.40 19.04
N GLN A 109 2.71 14.31 17.78
CA GLN A 109 1.84 14.47 16.62
C GLN A 109 1.55 13.16 15.89
N ARG A 110 2.26 12.08 16.24
CA ARG A 110 2.08 10.75 15.66
C ARG A 110 2.68 9.68 16.53
N GLY A 111 2.09 8.51 16.52
CA GLY A 111 2.55 7.44 17.38
C GLY A 111 1.96 6.07 17.05
N ILE A 112 2.42 5.12 17.83
CA ILE A 112 1.92 3.75 17.88
C ILE A 112 1.55 3.47 19.32
N ASP A 113 0.34 2.96 19.53
CA ASP A 113 -0.15 2.50 20.84
C ASP A 113 -0.71 1.08 20.71
N PHE A 114 -0.68 0.34 21.80
CA PHE A 114 -1.39 -0.93 21.92
C PHE A 114 -2.65 -0.71 22.71
N VAL A 115 -3.78 -0.94 22.08
CA VAL A 115 -5.09 -0.64 22.63
C VAL A 115 -6.02 -1.84 22.50
N GLN A 116 -7.14 -1.81 23.22
CA GLN A 116 -8.18 -2.79 22.98
C GLN A 116 -8.76 -2.62 21.57
N ASP A 117 -9.04 -3.75 20.92
CA ASP A 117 -9.75 -3.77 19.63
C ASP A 117 -11.09 -3.03 19.77
N PRO A 118 -11.38 -2.04 18.91
CA PRO A 118 -12.64 -1.31 18.94
C PRO A 118 -13.88 -2.18 18.91
N ASP A 119 -13.81 -3.36 18.29
CA ASP A 119 -14.94 -4.28 18.09
C ASP A 119 -14.91 -5.48 19.04
N ASN A 120 -13.76 -5.74 19.73
CA ASN A 120 -13.60 -6.86 20.65
C ASN A 120 -12.70 -6.51 21.85
N SER A 121 -13.29 -6.14 22.97
CA SER A 121 -12.56 -5.74 24.18
C SER A 121 -11.66 -6.82 24.81
N ASN A 122 -11.69 -8.07 24.30
CA ASN A 122 -10.81 -9.13 24.76
C ASN A 122 -9.58 -9.30 23.85
N ASN A 123 -9.46 -8.50 22.81
CA ASN A 123 -8.36 -8.49 21.89
C ASN A 123 -7.56 -7.18 22.02
N GLN A 124 -6.25 -7.23 21.89
CA GLN A 124 -5.39 -6.06 21.81
C GLN A 124 -4.88 -5.92 20.38
N VAL A 125 -4.76 -4.70 19.91
CA VAL A 125 -4.36 -4.37 18.55
C VAL A 125 -3.36 -3.22 18.54
N MET A 126 -2.57 -3.13 17.49
CA MET A 126 -1.71 -1.99 17.27
C MET A 126 -2.50 -0.83 16.64
N HIS A 127 -2.41 0.35 17.23
CA HIS A 127 -3.03 1.58 16.77
C HIS A 127 -1.96 2.55 16.29
N MET A 128 -1.96 2.88 15.01
CA MET A 128 -1.17 3.96 14.45
C MET A 128 -2.04 5.21 14.32
N TRP A 129 -1.52 6.34 14.78
CA TRP A 129 -2.26 7.60 14.73
C TRP A 129 -1.38 8.77 14.29
N ILE A 130 -1.96 9.73 13.55
CA ILE A 130 -1.31 10.97 13.10
C ILE A 130 -2.27 12.13 13.28
N VAL A 131 -1.82 13.16 14.00
CA VAL A 131 -2.57 14.41 14.22
C VAL A 131 -2.20 15.47 13.19
N GLU A 132 -0.90 15.62 12.90
CA GLU A 132 -0.40 16.66 12.01
C GLU A 132 0.65 16.12 11.02
N PRO A 133 0.74 16.70 9.82
CA PRO A 133 1.82 16.39 8.91
C PRO A 133 3.10 17.08 9.37
N ALA A 134 4.24 16.48 9.08
CA ALA A 134 5.53 17.11 9.25
C ALA A 134 6.49 16.67 8.16
N GLU A 135 7.36 17.54 7.73
CA GLU A 135 8.33 17.26 6.68
C GLU A 135 9.73 17.01 7.16
N ASN A 136 10.20 17.87 8.02
CA ASN A 136 11.56 17.81 8.53
C ASN A 136 11.64 18.38 9.94
N ILE A 137 12.46 17.75 10.76
CA ILE A 137 12.79 18.21 12.10
C ILE A 137 13.56 19.55 12.06
N SER A 138 14.13 19.92 10.91
CA SER A 138 14.90 21.16 10.76
C SER A 138 14.06 22.42 10.54
N ASP A 139 12.81 22.30 10.16
CA ASP A 139 11.92 23.43 9.89
C ASP A 139 10.88 23.57 11.01
N SER A 140 11.40 23.73 12.23
CA SER A 140 10.61 23.69 13.48
C SER A 140 9.64 24.85 13.68
N ASP A 141 9.59 25.83 12.79
CA ASP A 141 8.81 27.05 13.01
C ASP A 141 7.53 27.12 12.17
N ASP A 142 7.31 26.19 11.25
CA ASP A 142 6.09 26.17 10.45
C ASP A 142 5.14 25.07 10.92
N ILE A 143 4.12 25.48 11.63
CA ILE A 143 2.96 24.64 11.92
C ILE A 143 2.39 24.16 10.60
N ALA A 144 2.33 22.87 10.46
CA ALA A 144 2.15 22.13 9.23
C ALA A 144 0.96 22.54 8.35
N CYS A 145 -0.08 23.10 8.92
CA CYS A 145 -1.34 23.38 8.23
C CYS A 145 -1.57 24.85 7.90
N ASN A 146 -0.66 25.74 8.24
CA ASN A 146 -0.80 27.17 8.00
C ASN A 146 0.14 27.63 6.88
N GLY A 147 -0.33 27.72 5.65
CA GLY A 147 0.39 28.33 4.54
C GLY A 147 0.30 27.58 3.22
N ASP A 148 0.79 28.21 2.17
CA ASP A 148 0.74 27.73 0.78
C ASP A 148 1.54 26.41 0.55
N GLU A 149 2.34 25.97 1.53
CA GLU A 149 3.20 24.80 1.45
C GLU A 149 2.62 23.55 2.16
N ALA A 150 1.43 23.64 2.74
CA ALA A 150 0.80 22.49 3.44
C ALA A 150 0.69 21.24 2.56
N GLY A 151 0.48 21.42 1.26
CA GLY A 151 0.40 20.32 0.30
C GLY A 151 1.73 19.58 0.03
N SER A 152 2.88 20.23 0.28
CA SER A 152 4.22 19.63 0.07
C SER A 152 4.66 18.74 1.23
N ARG A 153 4.04 18.90 2.39
CA ARG A 153 4.35 18.16 3.61
C ARG A 153 3.77 16.76 3.58
N LYS A 154 4.33 15.87 4.40
CA LYS A 154 3.95 14.45 4.42
C LYS A 154 3.64 14.02 5.84
N ALA A 155 2.78 13.01 5.95
CA ALA A 155 2.52 12.33 7.20
C ALA A 155 2.86 10.85 7.02
N ARG A 156 3.71 10.28 7.88
CA ARG A 156 4.19 8.92 7.71
C ARG A 156 4.46 8.22 9.04
N ILE A 157 3.90 7.03 9.16
CA ILE A 157 4.32 5.97 10.10
C ILE A 157 4.45 4.70 9.26
N GLN A 158 5.49 3.91 9.48
CA GLN A 158 5.68 2.66 8.74
C GLN A 158 6.49 1.64 9.53
N HIS A 159 6.12 0.38 9.41
CA HIS A 159 7.01 -0.75 9.66
C HIS A 159 7.82 -1.02 8.41
N VAL A 160 9.13 -1.08 8.51
CA VAL A 160 10.02 -1.33 7.39
C VAL A 160 10.95 -2.50 7.67
N LEU A 161 11.02 -3.42 6.73
CA LEU A 161 12.03 -4.47 6.62
C LEU A 161 12.96 -4.06 5.47
N LYS A 162 14.21 -3.75 5.77
CA LYS A 162 15.15 -3.19 4.78
C LYS A 162 16.51 -3.89 4.81
N ASP A 163 17.35 -3.51 3.85
CA ASP A 163 18.65 -4.13 3.62
C ASP A 163 18.54 -5.65 3.43
N ASN A 164 17.44 -6.09 2.80
CA ASN A 164 17.11 -7.49 2.62
C ASN A 164 18.04 -8.10 1.57
N PRO A 165 18.82 -9.14 1.92
CA PRO A 165 19.67 -9.80 0.95
C PRO A 165 18.88 -10.81 0.12
N ASN A 166 18.80 -10.60 -1.19
CA ASN A 166 18.21 -11.57 -2.13
C ASN A 166 16.74 -11.97 -1.83
N LEU A 167 15.92 -11.03 -1.40
CA LEU A 167 14.49 -11.27 -1.18
C LEU A 167 13.75 -11.16 -2.51
N HIS A 168 13.71 -12.23 -3.31
CA HIS A 168 13.08 -12.23 -4.63
C HIS A 168 11.58 -12.47 -4.62
N ALA A 169 11.04 -13.00 -3.52
CA ALA A 169 9.61 -13.13 -3.33
C ALA A 169 9.25 -13.11 -1.85
N PHE A 170 8.06 -12.60 -1.55
CA PHE A 170 7.49 -12.62 -0.21
C PHE A 170 5.97 -12.61 -0.26
N GLN A 171 5.37 -13.06 0.82
CA GLN A 171 3.95 -12.93 1.11
C GLN A 171 3.78 -12.30 2.49
N TYR A 172 2.83 -11.37 2.63
CA TYR A 172 2.39 -10.97 3.96
C TYR A 172 0.88 -10.85 4.01
N GLN A 173 0.35 -10.99 5.22
CA GLN A 173 -1.04 -10.77 5.52
C GLN A 173 -1.13 -9.85 6.74
N VAL A 174 -2.08 -8.94 6.72
CA VAL A 174 -2.39 -8.09 7.87
C VAL A 174 -3.87 -7.72 7.87
N ARG A 175 -4.45 -7.66 9.06
CA ARG A 175 -5.81 -7.20 9.30
C ARG A 175 -5.79 -5.72 9.63
N ILE A 176 -6.67 -4.95 8.98
CA ILE A 176 -6.68 -3.49 9.04
C ILE A 176 -8.08 -2.99 9.36
N ARG A 177 -8.15 -1.91 10.15
CA ARG A 177 -9.37 -1.15 10.37
C ARG A 177 -9.08 0.33 10.21
N LEU A 178 -9.78 0.96 9.28
CA LEU A 178 -9.74 2.41 9.06
C LEU A 178 -10.64 3.12 10.07
N GLY A 179 -10.15 4.20 10.67
CA GLY A 179 -10.89 4.97 11.66
C GLY A 179 -12.03 5.81 11.08
N ASP A 180 -12.90 6.31 11.95
CA ASP A 180 -14.07 7.10 11.55
C ASP A 180 -13.69 8.41 10.85
N SER A 181 -12.48 8.94 11.07
CA SER A 181 -11.94 10.10 10.36
C SER A 181 -11.84 9.90 8.84
N PHE A 182 -11.73 8.65 8.38
CA PHE A 182 -11.77 8.33 6.96
C PHE A 182 -13.15 8.66 6.33
N GLN A 183 -14.25 8.55 7.11
CA GLN A 183 -15.56 8.97 6.62
C GLN A 183 -15.60 10.48 6.34
N THR A 184 -14.92 11.27 7.17
CA THR A 184 -14.78 12.71 6.93
C THR A 184 -14.05 13.00 5.62
N LEU A 185 -13.02 12.22 5.29
CA LEU A 185 -12.30 12.35 4.01
C LEU A 185 -13.17 11.89 2.83
N VAL A 186 -14.02 10.89 3.01
CA VAL A 186 -15.05 10.49 2.02
C VAL A 186 -16.01 11.63 1.75
N ASP A 187 -16.54 12.24 2.82
CA ASP A 187 -17.56 13.29 2.74
C ASP A 187 -17.00 14.64 2.29
N SER A 188 -15.67 14.78 2.30
CA SER A 188 -15.00 16.02 1.87
C SER A 188 -14.88 16.11 0.34
N GLU A 189 -15.01 17.33 -0.18
CA GLU A 189 -14.64 17.70 -1.56
C GLU A 189 -13.16 18.09 -1.68
N ASN A 190 -12.40 18.05 -0.58
CA ASN A 190 -10.98 18.34 -0.60
C ASN A 190 -10.21 17.30 -1.40
N GLU A 191 -9.14 17.75 -2.02
CA GLU A 191 -8.28 16.88 -2.81
C GLU A 191 -7.67 15.77 -1.94
N PHE A 192 -8.01 14.53 -2.28
CA PHE A 192 -7.38 13.34 -1.71
C PHE A 192 -6.53 12.69 -2.77
N ASN A 193 -5.25 13.02 -2.76
CA ASN A 193 -4.34 12.57 -3.81
C ASN A 193 -4.00 11.09 -3.70
N TRP A 194 -3.68 10.63 -2.49
CA TRP A 194 -3.26 9.25 -2.23
C TRP A 194 -3.04 9.02 -0.73
N MET A 195 -3.14 7.76 -0.34
CA MET A 195 -2.64 7.25 0.93
C MET A 195 -2.02 5.88 0.72
N THR A 196 -0.72 5.75 0.92
CA THR A 196 0.00 4.50 0.80
C THR A 196 -0.13 3.70 2.10
N ILE A 197 -0.59 2.45 1.98
CA ILE A 197 -0.73 1.49 3.08
C ILE A 197 0.26 0.32 2.99
N GLY A 198 0.90 0.13 1.84
CA GLY A 198 2.00 -0.81 1.60
C GLY A 198 2.95 -0.28 0.53
N GLU A 199 4.24 -0.58 0.63
CA GLU A 199 5.24 -0.11 -0.34
C GLU A 199 6.44 -1.04 -0.40
N TYR A 200 6.85 -1.41 -1.60
CA TYR A 200 7.85 -2.46 -1.84
C TYR A 200 8.90 -1.95 -2.82
N TRP A 201 10.16 -1.93 -2.39
CA TRP A 201 11.29 -1.36 -3.10
C TRP A 201 12.29 -2.42 -3.53
N ASN A 202 12.67 -2.44 -4.79
CA ASN A 202 13.90 -3.12 -5.20
C ASN A 202 15.10 -2.25 -4.86
N ASN A 203 15.21 -1.08 -5.47
CA ASN A 203 16.23 -0.09 -5.12
C ASN A 203 15.56 1.16 -4.56
N GLN A 204 16.16 1.72 -3.50
CA GLN A 204 15.58 2.84 -2.77
C GLN A 204 15.73 4.17 -3.53
N PRO A 205 15.05 5.24 -3.08
CA PRO A 205 15.19 6.57 -3.68
C PRO A 205 16.65 7.00 -3.75
N SER A 206 17.04 7.59 -4.87
CA SER A 206 18.38 8.07 -5.18
C SER A 206 19.43 6.98 -5.43
N GLU A 207 19.07 5.71 -5.38
CA GLU A 207 19.90 4.63 -5.87
C GLU A 207 19.72 4.46 -7.39
N GLU A 208 20.72 3.85 -8.02
CA GLU A 208 20.63 3.45 -9.43
C GLU A 208 19.46 2.46 -9.58
N TYR A 209 18.68 2.59 -10.66
CA TYR A 209 17.51 1.74 -10.94
C TYR A 209 16.42 1.75 -9.88
N SER A 210 16.23 2.85 -9.16
CA SER A 210 15.18 2.98 -8.14
C SER A 210 13.80 2.61 -8.69
N PHE A 211 13.14 1.69 -8.01
CA PHE A 211 11.83 1.15 -8.41
C PHE A 211 11.02 0.76 -7.18
N ARG A 212 9.73 1.06 -7.21
CA ARG A 212 8.82 0.66 -6.16
C ARG A 212 7.45 0.26 -6.69
N VAL A 213 6.79 -0.64 -5.97
CA VAL A 213 5.35 -0.87 -6.09
C VAL A 213 4.68 -0.33 -4.84
N THR A 214 3.54 0.34 -4.97
CA THR A 214 2.77 0.88 -3.85
C THR A 214 1.35 0.36 -3.86
N LEU A 215 0.85 -0.01 -2.68
CA LEU A 215 -0.56 -0.28 -2.40
C LEU A 215 -1.14 0.95 -1.71
N ASN A 216 -2.18 1.52 -2.32
CA ASN A 216 -2.75 2.78 -1.92
C ASN A 216 -4.26 2.66 -1.62
N LEU A 217 -4.76 3.54 -0.78
CA LEU A 217 -6.16 3.95 -0.82
C LEU A 217 -6.28 5.13 -1.77
N VAL A 218 -7.21 5.06 -2.70
CA VAL A 218 -7.46 6.08 -3.72
C VAL A 218 -8.92 6.51 -3.70
N LYS A 219 -9.18 7.79 -3.96
CA LYS A 219 -10.50 8.35 -4.17
C LYS A 219 -10.58 8.77 -5.64
N PRO A 220 -11.30 8.04 -6.50
CA PRO A 220 -11.23 8.23 -7.96
C PRO A 220 -11.62 9.64 -8.43
N ASN A 221 -12.42 10.34 -7.64
CA ASN A 221 -12.73 11.75 -7.83
C ASN A 221 -12.82 12.43 -6.45
N ASN A 222 -12.80 13.74 -6.42
CA ASN A 222 -12.88 14.52 -5.18
C ASN A 222 -14.31 14.93 -4.82
N GLU A 223 -15.32 14.25 -5.35
CA GLU A 223 -16.70 14.50 -5.00
C GLU A 223 -17.02 13.96 -3.60
N SER A 224 -17.82 14.70 -2.85
CA SER A 224 -18.32 14.27 -1.55
C SER A 224 -19.11 12.97 -1.68
N GLY A 225 -18.86 12.03 -0.77
CA GLY A 225 -19.48 10.71 -0.76
C GLY A 225 -18.81 9.68 -1.65
N THR A 226 -17.72 10.03 -2.36
CA THR A 226 -16.93 9.02 -3.11
C THR A 226 -16.14 8.15 -2.13
N PRO A 227 -16.33 6.81 -2.15
CA PRO A 227 -15.62 5.91 -1.27
C PRO A 227 -14.14 5.77 -1.66
N PHE A 228 -13.34 5.20 -0.77
CA PHE A 228 -11.98 4.77 -1.08
C PHE A 228 -12.00 3.41 -1.76
N TYR A 229 -11.11 3.25 -2.72
CA TYR A 229 -10.81 1.99 -3.39
C TYR A 229 -9.35 1.64 -3.19
N PHE A 230 -9.00 0.37 -3.38
CA PHE A 230 -7.60 -0.05 -3.39
C PHE A 230 -6.99 0.25 -4.76
N GLY A 231 -5.83 0.90 -4.74
CA GLY A 231 -5.05 1.23 -5.94
C GLY A 231 -3.64 0.67 -5.85
N ILE A 232 -3.13 0.16 -6.96
CA ILE A 232 -1.78 -0.38 -7.04
C ILE A 232 -1.07 0.22 -8.24
N LYS A 233 0.14 0.70 -8.02
CA LYS A 233 0.98 1.23 -9.10
C LYS A 233 2.45 0.94 -8.86
N ALA A 234 3.23 1.00 -9.94
CA ALA A 234 4.67 1.03 -9.85
C ALA A 234 5.22 2.35 -10.35
N ASP A 235 6.18 2.86 -9.62
CA ASP A 235 6.92 4.07 -9.94
C ASP A 235 8.42 3.75 -10.02
N LYS A 236 9.13 4.47 -10.89
CA LYS A 236 10.59 4.46 -10.97
C LYS A 236 11.15 5.87 -10.91
N GLN A 237 12.39 5.97 -10.50
CA GLN A 237 13.12 7.23 -10.49
C GLN A 237 14.43 7.03 -11.24
N ASP A 238 14.73 7.92 -12.17
CA ASP A 238 16.02 7.90 -12.84
C ASP A 238 17.12 8.39 -11.90
N GLU A 239 18.33 7.86 -12.05
CA GLU A 239 19.48 8.20 -11.20
C GLU A 239 19.69 9.72 -11.12
N GLY A 240 19.74 10.24 -9.90
CA GLY A 240 19.90 11.66 -9.62
C GLY A 240 18.69 12.54 -9.93
N ALA A 241 17.57 11.97 -10.38
CA ALA A 241 16.31 12.69 -10.55
C ALA A 241 15.57 12.83 -9.22
N SER A 242 14.80 13.91 -9.08
CA SER A 242 13.86 14.09 -7.94
C SER A 242 12.44 13.65 -8.30
N GLU A 243 12.16 13.45 -9.58
CA GLU A 243 10.81 13.16 -10.10
C GLU A 243 10.59 11.65 -10.23
N TRP A 244 9.38 11.24 -9.89
CA TRP A 244 8.89 9.88 -10.06
C TRP A 244 8.15 9.74 -11.38
N ASN A 245 8.47 8.70 -12.12
CA ASN A 245 7.80 8.35 -13.36
C ASN A 245 7.03 7.05 -13.16
N SER A 246 5.86 6.94 -13.77
CA SER A 246 5.12 5.67 -13.76
C SER A 246 5.95 4.59 -14.45
N ALA A 247 6.11 3.45 -13.80
CA ALA A 247 6.80 2.28 -14.35
C ALA A 247 5.82 1.33 -15.04
N TRP A 248 4.58 1.28 -14.58
CA TRP A 248 3.49 0.56 -15.25
C TRP A 248 2.72 1.50 -16.18
N PRO A 249 2.00 0.98 -17.19
CA PRO A 249 1.23 1.80 -18.12
C PRO A 249 0.17 2.66 -17.44
N GLU A 250 -0.44 2.13 -16.37
CA GLU A 250 -1.49 2.81 -15.60
C GLU A 250 -1.53 2.30 -14.16
N GLU A 251 -2.14 3.06 -13.27
CA GLU A 251 -2.49 2.62 -11.93
C GLU A 251 -3.69 1.68 -12.01
N ILE A 252 -3.61 0.54 -11.33
CA ILE A 252 -4.71 -0.40 -11.21
C ILE A 252 -5.57 0.07 -10.04
N ILE A 253 -6.79 0.50 -10.31
CA ILE A 253 -7.78 0.83 -9.28
C ILE A 253 -8.84 -0.25 -9.28
N SER A 254 -8.99 -0.95 -8.15
CA SER A 254 -9.97 -2.03 -8.02
C SER A 254 -11.40 -1.47 -7.94
N GLU A 255 -12.39 -2.34 -8.14
CA GLU A 255 -13.80 -2.04 -7.84
C GLU A 255 -14.17 -2.34 -6.38
N VAL A 256 -13.20 -2.78 -5.56
CA VAL A 256 -13.39 -3.14 -4.16
C VAL A 256 -13.28 -1.89 -3.30
N GLU A 257 -14.36 -1.53 -2.64
CA GLU A 257 -14.39 -0.41 -1.70
C GLU A 257 -13.67 -0.78 -0.41
N ALA A 258 -12.82 0.11 0.10
CA ALA A 258 -12.17 -0.06 1.39
C ALA A 258 -13.14 0.24 2.53
N PRO A 259 -13.45 -0.72 3.41
CA PRO A 259 -14.38 -0.50 4.53
C PRO A 259 -13.83 0.51 5.52
N ILE A 260 -14.71 1.39 6.01
CA ILE A 260 -14.40 2.32 7.10
C ILE A 260 -15.12 1.84 8.36
N GLY A 261 -14.43 1.85 9.49
CA GLY A 261 -14.98 1.44 10.78
C GLY A 261 -15.21 -0.08 10.90
N SER A 262 -14.77 -0.87 9.95
CA SER A 262 -14.83 -2.34 9.97
C SER A 262 -13.48 -2.95 9.65
N TRP A 263 -13.22 -4.15 10.17
CA TRP A 263 -12.02 -4.90 9.89
C TRP A 263 -12.05 -5.55 8.50
N PHE A 264 -10.93 -5.54 7.82
CA PHE A 264 -10.66 -6.30 6.62
C PHE A 264 -9.22 -6.82 6.62
N THR A 265 -8.96 -7.88 5.89
CA THR A 265 -7.62 -8.48 5.80
C THR A 265 -7.04 -8.24 4.42
N ILE A 266 -5.80 -7.78 4.34
CA ILE A 266 -5.05 -7.68 3.09
C ILE A 266 -4.04 -8.83 3.05
N ASN A 267 -3.99 -9.52 1.90
CA ASN A 267 -2.97 -10.50 1.56
C ASN A 267 -2.23 -10.02 0.31
N VAL A 268 -0.90 -9.93 0.39
CA VAL A 268 -0.04 -9.48 -0.70
C VAL A 268 1.00 -10.53 -1.00
N ILE A 269 1.13 -10.88 -2.28
CA ILE A 269 2.22 -11.71 -2.79
C ILE A 269 2.99 -10.87 -3.82
N MET A 270 4.30 -10.81 -3.63
CA MET A 270 5.21 -10.12 -4.53
C MET A 270 6.27 -11.09 -5.03
N ILE A 271 6.46 -11.15 -6.34
CA ILE A 271 7.51 -11.94 -6.97
C ILE A 271 8.31 -10.99 -7.86
N GLU A 272 9.61 -10.88 -7.60
CA GLU A 272 10.50 -10.10 -8.44
C GLU A 272 10.66 -10.73 -9.80
N GLY A 273 10.58 -9.92 -10.84
CA GLY A 273 10.78 -10.40 -12.19
C GLY A 273 10.50 -9.35 -13.24
N ASP A 274 10.74 -9.77 -14.47
CA ASP A 274 10.46 -9.03 -15.69
C ASP A 274 8.98 -9.18 -16.09
N TYR A 275 8.68 -8.78 -17.32
CA TYR A 275 7.32 -8.85 -17.87
C TYR A 275 6.73 -10.27 -17.89
N GLU A 276 7.56 -11.31 -17.93
CA GLU A 276 7.12 -12.71 -18.00
C GLU A 276 6.99 -13.37 -16.62
N ASN A 277 7.81 -12.95 -15.66
CA ASN A 277 8.00 -13.64 -14.39
C ASN A 277 7.62 -12.80 -13.16
N GLY A 278 7.64 -11.47 -13.28
CA GLY A 278 7.26 -10.59 -12.17
C GLY A 278 5.77 -10.63 -11.90
N ARG A 279 5.39 -10.65 -10.61
CA ARG A 279 3.99 -10.73 -10.20
C ARG A 279 3.69 -9.89 -8.97
N THR A 280 2.55 -9.24 -9.00
CA THR A 280 1.96 -8.56 -7.84
C THR A 280 0.52 -9.03 -7.69
N ILE A 281 0.23 -9.75 -6.61
CA ILE A 281 -1.10 -10.25 -6.30
C ILE A 281 -1.54 -9.61 -5.00
N VAL A 282 -2.75 -9.05 -5.01
CA VAL A 282 -3.36 -8.47 -3.80
C VAL A 282 -4.79 -8.94 -3.69
N HIS A 283 -5.10 -9.59 -2.58
CA HIS A 283 -6.45 -9.95 -2.19
C HIS A 283 -6.86 -9.20 -0.93
N VAL A 284 -8.14 -8.90 -0.81
CA VAL A 284 -8.74 -8.32 0.39
C VAL A 284 -9.92 -9.17 0.81
N THR A 285 -9.94 -9.57 2.09
CA THR A 285 -11.07 -10.29 2.68
C THR A 285 -11.91 -9.31 3.50
N ILE A 286 -13.19 -9.16 3.12
CA ILE A 286 -14.17 -8.30 3.78
C ILE A 286 -15.35 -9.17 4.19
N ASP A 287 -15.72 -9.16 5.47
CA ASP A 287 -16.84 -9.97 6.02
C ASP A 287 -16.73 -11.47 5.71
N GLY A 288 -15.51 -11.98 5.49
CA GLY A 288 -15.22 -13.36 5.17
C GLY A 288 -15.22 -13.69 3.67
N ASP A 289 -15.58 -12.75 2.83
CA ASP A 289 -15.51 -12.88 1.37
C ASP A 289 -14.18 -12.34 0.84
N GLU A 290 -13.47 -13.16 0.06
CA GLU A 290 -12.22 -12.76 -0.58
C GLU A 290 -12.48 -12.07 -1.92
N HIS A 291 -11.81 -10.94 -2.14
CA HIS A 291 -11.88 -10.13 -3.34
C HIS A 291 -10.49 -9.94 -3.92
N GLU A 292 -10.33 -10.20 -5.20
CA GLU A 292 -9.11 -9.84 -5.91
C GLU A 292 -9.09 -8.33 -6.14
N VAL A 293 -8.03 -7.67 -5.66
CA VAL A 293 -7.75 -6.24 -5.88
C VAL A 293 -6.86 -6.08 -7.10
N ALA A 294 -5.86 -6.93 -7.23
CA ALA A 294 -4.98 -7.00 -8.37
C ALA A 294 -4.34 -8.37 -8.51
N ASP A 295 -4.19 -8.78 -9.76
CA ASP A 295 -3.29 -9.84 -10.19
C ASP A 295 -2.54 -9.33 -11.43
N TYR A 296 -1.40 -8.69 -11.19
CA TYR A 296 -0.62 -8.04 -12.24
C TYR A 296 0.64 -8.83 -12.54
N ALA A 297 0.75 -9.31 -13.79
CA ALA A 297 1.98 -9.87 -14.33
C ALA A 297 2.77 -8.78 -15.06
N GLY A 298 3.98 -8.51 -14.63
CA GLY A 298 4.81 -7.46 -15.21
C GLY A 298 6.03 -7.12 -14.35
N TRP A 299 6.73 -6.09 -14.77
CA TRP A 299 7.94 -5.63 -14.10
C TRP A 299 7.69 -5.28 -12.62
N THR A 300 8.44 -5.91 -11.74
CA THR A 300 8.49 -5.61 -10.31
C THR A 300 9.87 -5.10 -9.86
N HIS A 301 10.74 -4.85 -10.82
CA HIS A 301 12.02 -4.12 -10.69
C HIS A 301 12.21 -3.18 -11.90
N SER A 302 13.21 -2.32 -11.85
CA SER A 302 13.51 -1.43 -12.99
C SER A 302 13.88 -2.24 -14.23
N PRO A 303 13.21 -2.03 -15.38
CA PRO A 303 13.57 -2.68 -16.63
C PRO A 303 15.01 -2.41 -17.11
N SER A 304 15.65 -1.39 -16.56
CA SER A 304 17.02 -1.00 -16.89
C SER A 304 18.05 -1.65 -15.96
N ASP A 305 17.61 -2.30 -14.91
CA ASP A 305 18.50 -3.00 -13.98
C ASP A 305 19.01 -4.31 -14.62
N PRO A 306 20.34 -4.41 -14.87
CA PRO A 306 20.90 -5.60 -15.50
C PRO A 306 21.07 -6.78 -14.54
N SER A 307 20.90 -6.56 -13.23
CA SER A 307 21.12 -7.59 -12.21
C SER A 307 20.29 -7.28 -10.95
N PRO A 308 18.96 -7.38 -11.03
CA PRO A 308 18.11 -7.16 -9.87
C PRO A 308 18.44 -8.14 -8.75
N ASP A 309 18.46 -7.64 -7.52
CA ASP A 309 18.90 -8.35 -6.32
C ASP A 309 17.82 -8.48 -5.24
N GLY A 310 16.56 -8.35 -5.64
CA GLY A 310 15.39 -8.57 -4.79
C GLY A 310 14.79 -7.28 -4.22
N PHE A 311 13.79 -7.46 -3.36
CA PHE A 311 13.12 -6.38 -2.66
C PHE A 311 13.98 -5.90 -1.48
N ARG A 312 14.75 -4.84 -1.70
CA ARG A 312 15.70 -4.25 -0.73
C ARG A 312 15.00 -3.64 0.49
N ALA A 313 13.78 -3.13 0.31
CA ALA A 313 12.97 -2.64 1.43
C ALA A 313 11.49 -2.90 1.16
N ILE A 314 10.80 -3.39 2.19
CA ILE A 314 9.36 -3.61 2.15
C ILE A 314 8.70 -2.95 3.36
N ASN A 315 7.59 -2.26 3.13
CA ASN A 315 6.79 -1.63 4.18
C ASN A 315 5.41 -2.30 4.17
N THR A 316 5.20 -3.20 5.10
CA THR A 316 4.02 -4.06 5.17
C THR A 316 2.85 -3.44 5.94
N MET A 317 3.15 -2.51 6.84
CA MET A 317 2.19 -1.68 7.57
C MET A 317 2.63 -0.23 7.44
N LYS A 318 1.83 0.57 6.77
CA LYS A 318 2.21 1.95 6.45
C LYS A 318 1.00 2.86 6.44
N ILE A 319 1.20 4.05 6.98
CA ILE A 319 0.36 5.22 6.72
C ILE A 319 1.28 6.27 6.13
N TYR A 320 1.07 6.63 4.88
CA TYR A 320 1.84 7.69 4.23
C TYR A 320 0.95 8.48 3.29
N THR A 321 0.73 9.75 3.57
CA THR A 321 -0.16 10.63 2.80
C THR A 321 0.37 12.05 2.71
N SER A 322 -0.31 12.89 1.95
CA SER A 322 0.02 14.30 1.79
C SER A 322 -0.36 15.13 3.01
N GLY A 323 0.31 16.27 3.17
CA GLY A 323 -0.04 17.22 4.21
C GLY A 323 -1.44 17.81 4.06
N SER A 324 -1.95 17.98 2.84
CA SER A 324 -3.30 18.50 2.61
C SER A 324 -4.40 17.61 3.21
N VAL A 325 -4.24 16.29 3.12
CA VAL A 325 -5.15 15.33 3.76
C VAL A 325 -5.18 15.53 5.27
N MET A 326 -4.00 15.62 5.87
CA MET A 326 -3.87 15.79 7.33
C MET A 326 -4.40 17.13 7.82
N CYS A 327 -4.13 18.21 7.07
CA CYS A 327 -4.63 19.52 7.42
C CYS A 327 -6.16 19.58 7.39
N GLY A 328 -6.79 18.90 6.42
CA GLY A 328 -8.24 18.78 6.36
C GLY A 328 -8.86 18.10 7.60
N LEU A 329 -8.17 17.11 8.17
CA LEU A 329 -8.60 16.46 9.42
C LEU A 329 -8.31 17.35 10.64
N ASN A 330 -7.14 17.98 10.70
CA ASN A 330 -6.74 18.84 11.82
C ASN A 330 -7.69 20.04 11.98
N ASP A 331 -8.10 20.68 10.88
CA ASP A 331 -9.09 21.77 10.91
C ASP A 331 -10.41 21.36 11.57
N LEU A 332 -10.71 20.05 11.59
CA LEU A 332 -11.88 19.47 12.23
C LEU A 332 -11.57 18.84 13.60
N ASN A 333 -10.36 19.01 14.12
CA ASN A 333 -9.84 18.37 15.33
C ASN A 333 -9.97 16.85 15.29
N GLN A 334 -9.68 16.24 14.15
CA GLN A 334 -9.70 14.79 13.95
C GLN A 334 -8.28 14.27 13.75
N THR A 335 -8.10 13.04 14.18
CA THR A 335 -6.86 12.27 14.03
C THR A 335 -7.03 11.25 12.92
N LEU A 336 -5.97 10.99 12.17
CA LEU A 336 -5.92 9.87 11.25
C LEU A 336 -5.56 8.61 12.04
N ASP A 337 -6.52 7.69 12.17
CA ASP A 337 -6.41 6.49 13.00
C ASP A 337 -6.51 5.25 12.13
N VAL A 338 -5.56 4.32 12.27
CA VAL A 338 -5.58 3.00 11.63
C VAL A 338 -5.16 1.95 12.64
N TRP A 339 -5.98 0.90 12.79
CA TRP A 339 -5.65 -0.25 13.63
C TRP A 339 -5.17 -1.41 12.77
N TRP A 340 -4.22 -2.16 13.31
CA TRP A 340 -3.55 -3.28 12.68
C TRP A 340 -3.59 -4.49 13.60
N ASP A 341 -3.81 -5.67 13.00
CA ASP A 341 -3.91 -6.92 13.73
C ASP A 341 -3.48 -8.11 12.85
N ASP A 342 -3.28 -9.28 13.44
CA ASP A 342 -3.04 -10.54 12.73
C ASP A 342 -1.95 -10.41 11.63
N TYR A 343 -0.85 -9.72 11.94
CA TYR A 343 0.26 -9.57 11.00
C TYR A 343 1.06 -10.85 10.86
N LYS A 344 1.33 -11.25 9.64
CA LYS A 344 2.27 -12.32 9.33
C LYS A 344 3.00 -12.07 8.03
N ILE A 345 4.23 -12.59 7.94
CA ILE A 345 5.07 -12.49 6.75
C ILE A 345 5.79 -13.82 6.51
N GLY A 346 5.96 -14.17 5.24
CA GLY A 346 6.60 -15.40 4.80
C GLY A 346 7.35 -15.23 3.49
N ILE A 347 8.12 -16.26 3.17
CA ILE A 347 8.88 -16.39 1.93
C ILE A 347 8.49 -17.70 1.23
N PRO A 348 8.83 -17.88 -0.06
CA PRO A 348 8.60 -19.16 -0.73
C PRO A 348 9.21 -20.34 0.03
N SER A 349 8.48 -21.45 0.10
CA SER A 349 8.97 -22.72 0.63
C SER A 349 10.05 -23.27 -0.28
N ASP A 350 11.11 -23.87 0.27
CA ASP A 350 12.22 -24.50 -0.47
C ASP A 350 11.77 -25.77 -1.25
#